data_ce0938d719523bd4426f840368a6fab9
#
_entry.id   ce0938d719523bd4426f840368a6fab9
#
_cell.length_a   1.000
_cell.length_b   1.000
_cell.length_c   1.000
_cell.angle_alpha   90.00
_cell.angle_beta   90.00
_cell.angle_gamma   90.00
#
_symmetry.space_group_name_H-M   'P 1'
#
loop_
_entity.id
_entity.type
_entity.pdbx_description
1 polymer ?
#
loop_
_entity_poly.entity_id
_entity_poly.type
_entity_poly.pdbx_seq_one_letter_code
_entity_poly.pdbx_strand_id
1 'polypeptide(L)'
;MVARADPPNEPDNVVPFPDQTSSFTAAQMQELTRQLIDEPGGPHAALAAIAQFMQQHGGFSSGWTRRQPVLLPRRSEPVYFVVRVELNNTHPPIWRRLRVASDLMLSQVHEILQIAMGWTDSHLHHFEMGPGARDLHLQPFLNQFDLDEGEEGLLEEQVRLDEVIASEGDRLHYIYDFGDNWQHTIRLEKILPFNQGDPVAECVAGRRACPPEDVGGIGAHQELLDVLAGRPPAGADEEWLEQLLVWLPDDYDPAAFSVVEVNEQLLAGPLPDLASWHPMIADLLDRYRGGPLSPLGRLIKQATSGSTELSDAQAQAAVHRYQHLLRTIGDGVRLTAAGYLPPRIVHALYTELGLQQRWFGAGNREDQTLPVLDLRQTATALGLLRKQNGKLSLTRFSVKHLDDPHALLAHIGSRLPLGRPHERDAGLLALLHAAVGQRLEDPDQDTGAVLTDIGWRVSGVTVQQAARQWTWPTLRALEMLTAGIADPELRATVARSLLYRGSPLAHRG
;
A
#
# COMPACT_ATOMS: atom_id res chain seq x y z
N MET A 1 54.17 -9.35 -67.05
CA MET A 1 53.91 -7.92 -66.78
C MET A 1 52.46 -7.79 -66.48
N VAL A 2 52.10 -7.68 -65.25
CA VAL A 2 50.74 -7.39 -64.76
C VAL A 2 50.89 -6.22 -63.82
N ALA A 3 50.28 -5.11 -64.20
CA ALA A 3 50.30 -3.86 -63.46
C ALA A 3 49.42 -4.00 -62.21
N ARG A 4 49.93 -3.55 -61.05
CA ARG A 4 49.16 -3.29 -59.82
C ARG A 4 48.40 -2.00 -60.00
N ALA A 5 47.09 -2.04 -59.68
CA ALA A 5 46.25 -0.85 -59.56
C ALA A 5 46.38 -0.35 -58.12
N ASP A 6 46.56 0.94 -57.95
CA ASP A 6 46.57 1.66 -56.68
C ASP A 6 45.14 1.73 -56.07
N PRO A 7 44.99 1.74 -54.74
CA PRO A 7 43.69 1.91 -54.10
C PRO A 7 43.23 3.38 -54.16
N PRO A 8 41.92 3.67 -54.12
CA PRO A 8 41.40 5.03 -54.25
C PRO A 8 41.64 5.82 -52.97
N ASN A 9 42.01 7.08 -53.18
CA ASN A 9 42.17 8.15 -52.20
C ASN A 9 40.94 8.29 -51.30
N GLU A 10 41.09 8.24 -50.01
CA GLU A 10 40.11 8.71 -49.03
C GLU A 10 40.07 10.25 -49.02
N PRO A 11 38.88 10.87 -48.92
CA PRO A 11 38.82 12.33 -48.83
C PRO A 11 39.21 12.77 -47.39
N ASP A 12 40.24 13.57 -47.33
CA ASP A 12 40.60 14.43 -46.18
C ASP A 12 39.46 15.39 -45.86
N ASN A 13 38.60 15.04 -44.90
CA ASN A 13 37.74 15.98 -44.22
C ASN A 13 37.35 15.44 -42.83
N VAL A 14 38.34 15.14 -42.01
CA VAL A 14 38.15 15.00 -40.59
C VAL A 14 38.32 16.37 -39.95
N VAL A 15 37.19 17.05 -39.75
CA VAL A 15 37.18 18.22 -38.86
C VAL A 15 37.35 17.69 -37.42
N PRO A 16 38.40 18.07 -36.71
CA PRO A 16 38.52 17.66 -35.30
C PRO A 16 37.38 18.33 -34.50
N PHE A 17 36.52 17.52 -33.90
CA PHE A 17 35.61 18.00 -32.89
C PHE A 17 36.41 18.60 -31.75
N PRO A 18 36.01 19.79 -31.24
CA PRO A 18 36.65 20.35 -30.07
C PRO A 18 36.36 19.43 -28.89
N ASP A 19 37.42 19.03 -28.23
CA ASP A 19 37.42 18.29 -26.98
C ASP A 19 36.70 19.10 -25.88
N GLN A 20 35.39 18.94 -25.73
CA GLN A 20 34.61 19.50 -24.63
C GLN A 20 34.25 18.38 -23.62
N THR A 21 35.29 17.77 -23.07
CA THR A 21 35.17 17.11 -21.77
C THR A 21 35.48 18.12 -20.70
N SER A 22 34.56 19.04 -20.41
CA SER A 22 34.58 19.78 -19.16
C SER A 22 34.05 18.90 -18.03
N SER A 23 34.84 17.92 -17.64
CA SER A 23 34.66 17.25 -16.37
C SER A 23 34.98 18.25 -15.26
N PHE A 24 33.97 18.61 -14.47
CA PHE A 24 34.21 19.36 -13.24
C PHE A 24 35.25 18.60 -12.40
N THR A 25 36.30 19.29 -12.01
CA THR A 25 37.29 18.74 -11.08
C THR A 25 36.65 18.56 -9.70
N ALA A 26 37.13 17.60 -8.93
CA ALA A 26 36.67 17.40 -7.55
C ALA A 26 36.71 18.71 -6.71
N ALA A 27 37.67 19.59 -6.98
CA ALA A 27 37.77 20.90 -6.35
C ALA A 27 36.63 21.86 -6.75
N GLN A 28 36.19 21.82 -8.01
CA GLN A 28 35.06 22.63 -8.47
C GLN A 28 33.72 22.10 -7.91
N MET A 29 33.58 20.79 -7.76
CA MET A 29 32.42 20.19 -7.08
C MET A 29 32.38 20.54 -5.59
N GLN A 30 33.53 20.50 -4.89
CA GLN A 30 33.61 20.92 -3.49
C GLN A 30 33.30 22.39 -3.29
N GLU A 31 33.75 23.27 -4.19
CA GLU A 31 33.47 24.71 -4.11
C GLU A 31 31.99 24.99 -4.41
N LEU A 32 31.37 24.29 -5.38
CA LEU A 32 29.95 24.41 -5.67
C LEU A 32 29.09 23.91 -4.47
N THR A 33 29.48 22.80 -3.87
CA THR A 33 28.80 22.25 -2.68
C THR A 33 28.91 23.23 -1.50
N ARG A 34 30.05 23.84 -1.30
CA ARG A 34 30.26 24.84 -0.24
C ARG A 34 29.41 26.10 -0.45
N GLN A 35 29.33 26.60 -1.68
CA GLN A 35 28.50 27.76 -2.02
C GLN A 35 27.00 27.48 -1.83
N LEU A 36 26.55 26.24 -2.07
CA LEU A 36 25.16 25.83 -1.90
C LEU A 36 24.76 25.59 -0.43
N ILE A 37 25.73 25.26 0.44
CA ILE A 37 25.51 25.09 1.88
C ILE A 37 25.41 26.44 2.60
N ASP A 38 26.10 27.48 2.11
CA ASP A 38 26.14 28.81 2.72
C ASP A 38 24.97 29.73 2.28
N GLU A 39 24.08 29.29 1.39
CA GLU A 39 22.90 30.09 0.99
C GLU A 39 21.75 30.03 2.01
N PRO A 40 21.08 31.18 2.30
CA PRO A 40 19.95 31.25 3.21
C PRO A 40 18.69 30.62 2.56
N GLY A 41 18.43 29.34 2.83
CA GLY A 41 17.26 28.60 2.30
C GLY A 41 17.24 27.11 2.58
N GLY A 42 18.32 26.59 3.19
CA GLY A 42 18.41 25.17 3.59
C GLY A 42 18.53 24.17 2.42
N PRO A 43 18.55 22.86 2.73
CA PRO A 43 18.80 21.80 1.74
C PRO A 43 17.85 21.78 0.54
N HIS A 44 16.60 22.22 0.72
CA HIS A 44 15.61 22.31 -0.37
C HIS A 44 15.93 23.39 -1.40
N ALA A 45 16.47 24.55 -0.97
CA ALA A 45 16.89 25.60 -1.89
C ALA A 45 18.13 25.19 -2.68
N ALA A 46 19.04 24.45 -2.04
CA ALA A 46 20.23 23.90 -2.69
C ALA A 46 19.86 22.87 -3.77
N LEU A 47 18.93 21.96 -3.51
CA LEU A 47 18.42 20.99 -4.48
C LEU A 47 17.70 21.68 -5.65
N ALA A 48 16.89 22.70 -5.37
CA ALA A 48 16.20 23.46 -6.41
C ALA A 48 17.20 24.24 -7.29
N ALA A 49 18.27 24.82 -6.71
CA ALA A 49 19.33 25.50 -7.45
C ALA A 49 20.15 24.54 -8.32
N ILE A 50 20.44 23.32 -7.82
CA ILE A 50 21.07 22.25 -8.61
C ILE A 50 20.18 21.83 -9.76
N ALA A 51 18.89 21.60 -9.54
CA ALA A 51 17.93 21.23 -10.58
C ALA A 51 17.80 22.35 -11.63
N GLN A 52 17.74 23.61 -11.22
CA GLN A 52 17.67 24.75 -12.13
C GLN A 52 18.97 24.95 -12.93
N PHE A 53 20.13 24.75 -12.29
CA PHE A 53 21.43 24.77 -12.97
C PHE A 53 21.54 23.64 -14.00
N MET A 54 21.08 22.45 -13.69
CA MET A 54 21.03 21.31 -14.60
C MET A 54 20.07 21.54 -15.78
N GLN A 55 18.94 22.20 -15.55
CA GLN A 55 18.02 22.60 -16.61
C GLN A 55 18.57 23.69 -17.55
N GLN A 56 19.32 24.66 -17.03
CA GLN A 56 19.88 25.78 -17.81
C GLN A 56 21.13 25.42 -18.61
N HIS A 57 21.89 24.42 -18.17
CA HIS A 57 23.16 24.03 -18.80
C HIS A 57 23.07 22.74 -19.60
N GLY A 58 21.84 22.34 -19.99
CA GLY A 58 21.58 21.08 -20.67
C GLY A 58 21.95 19.95 -19.72
N GLY A 59 20.95 19.37 -19.05
CA GLY A 59 21.18 18.22 -18.18
C GLY A 59 22.16 17.27 -18.85
N PHE A 60 22.90 16.51 -18.07
CA PHE A 60 23.79 15.47 -18.58
C PHE A 60 23.01 14.53 -19.50
N SER A 61 22.72 14.98 -20.73
CA SER A 61 22.57 14.08 -21.84
C SER A 61 23.98 13.58 -22.14
N SER A 62 24.51 12.79 -21.19
CA SER A 62 25.62 11.94 -21.52
C SER A 62 25.13 11.12 -22.68
N GLY A 63 25.77 11.20 -23.84
CA GLY A 63 25.53 10.36 -25.00
C GLY A 63 25.93 8.89 -24.75
N TRP A 64 25.72 8.43 -23.53
CA TRP A 64 25.87 7.07 -23.06
C TRP A 64 24.51 6.41 -23.20
N THR A 65 24.24 5.89 -24.40
CA THR A 65 23.14 4.93 -24.56
C THR A 65 23.42 3.74 -23.66
N ARG A 66 22.70 3.64 -22.54
CA ARG A 66 22.70 2.43 -21.72
C ARG A 66 22.28 1.26 -22.62
N ARG A 67 23.02 0.16 -22.56
CA ARG A 67 22.67 -1.04 -23.31
C ARG A 67 21.52 -1.75 -22.63
N GLN A 68 20.55 -2.17 -23.41
CA GLN A 68 19.53 -3.07 -22.87
C GLN A 68 20.19 -4.37 -22.38
N PRO A 69 19.76 -4.93 -21.23
CA PRO A 69 20.25 -6.21 -20.74
C PRO A 69 19.92 -7.31 -21.75
N VAL A 70 20.86 -8.23 -21.94
CA VAL A 70 20.64 -9.41 -22.77
C VAL A 70 19.99 -10.49 -21.92
N LEU A 71 18.72 -10.78 -22.18
CA LEU A 71 17.97 -11.79 -21.46
C LEU A 71 18.44 -13.20 -21.83
N LEU A 72 18.46 -14.09 -20.85
CA LEU A 72 18.72 -15.52 -21.02
C LEU A 72 17.47 -16.22 -21.60
N PRO A 73 17.62 -17.39 -22.23
CA PRO A 73 16.46 -18.17 -22.68
C PRO A 73 15.60 -18.63 -21.52
N ARG A 74 14.28 -18.47 -21.64
CA ARG A 74 13.30 -18.99 -20.67
C ARG A 74 13.42 -20.49 -20.51
N ARG A 75 13.34 -20.99 -19.29
CA ARG A 75 13.24 -22.44 -19.04
C ARG A 75 11.90 -22.94 -19.55
N SER A 76 11.89 -24.14 -20.12
CA SER A 76 10.64 -24.80 -20.57
C SER A 76 9.77 -25.28 -19.41
N GLU A 77 10.39 -25.62 -18.29
CA GLU A 77 9.73 -26.03 -17.04
C GLU A 77 10.30 -25.24 -15.88
N PRO A 78 9.45 -24.83 -14.91
CA PRO A 78 9.91 -24.12 -13.74
C PRO A 78 10.81 -25.02 -12.86
N VAL A 79 11.74 -24.40 -12.18
CA VAL A 79 12.56 -25.00 -11.12
C VAL A 79 12.53 -24.08 -9.91
N TYR A 80 13.00 -24.55 -8.76
CA TYR A 80 13.26 -23.66 -7.65
C TYR A 80 14.67 -23.12 -7.74
N PHE A 81 14.78 -21.82 -7.58
CA PHE A 81 16.02 -21.13 -7.26
C PHE A 81 16.10 -20.92 -5.75
N VAL A 82 17.17 -21.40 -5.15
CA VAL A 82 17.54 -21.01 -3.79
C VAL A 82 18.48 -19.82 -3.91
N VAL A 83 17.98 -18.66 -3.56
CA VAL A 83 18.73 -17.41 -3.65
C VAL A 83 19.09 -16.89 -2.26
N ARG A 84 20.30 -16.35 -2.13
CA ARG A 84 20.70 -15.53 -0.99
C ARG A 84 20.57 -14.07 -1.35
N VAL A 85 19.72 -13.37 -0.61
CA VAL A 85 19.52 -11.91 -0.69
C VAL A 85 20.29 -11.30 0.47
N GLU A 86 21.21 -10.40 0.18
CA GLU A 86 22.03 -9.71 1.19
C GLU A 86 21.88 -8.21 1.03
N LEU A 87 21.51 -7.52 2.11
CA LEU A 87 21.53 -6.05 2.15
C LEU A 87 22.98 -5.61 2.27
N ASN A 88 23.47 -4.96 1.22
CA ASN A 88 24.88 -4.62 1.07
C ASN A 88 25.33 -3.62 2.15
N ASN A 89 26.60 -3.72 2.53
CA ASN A 89 27.28 -2.80 3.47
C ASN A 89 26.68 -2.74 4.89
N THR A 90 25.85 -3.69 5.30
CA THR A 90 25.35 -3.79 6.68
C THR A 90 26.35 -4.53 7.58
N HIS A 91 26.57 -4.00 8.77
CA HIS A 91 27.41 -4.61 9.81
C HIS A 91 26.71 -4.57 11.16
N PRO A 92 26.33 -5.75 11.72
CA PRO A 92 26.45 -7.13 11.18
C PRO A 92 25.53 -7.38 9.96
N PRO A 93 25.84 -8.39 9.10
CA PRO A 93 25.12 -8.61 7.85
C PRO A 93 23.63 -8.93 8.06
N ILE A 94 22.78 -8.30 7.27
CA ILE A 94 21.35 -8.56 7.14
C ILE A 94 21.15 -9.37 5.84
N TRP A 95 20.52 -10.54 5.94
CA TRP A 95 20.33 -11.38 4.77
C TRP A 95 19.12 -12.31 4.91
N ARG A 96 18.63 -12.76 3.75
CA ARG A 96 17.58 -13.78 3.62
C ARG A 96 18.05 -14.87 2.67
N ARG A 97 17.62 -16.11 2.89
CA ARG A 97 17.71 -17.20 1.93
C ARG A 97 16.31 -17.62 1.54
N LEU A 98 15.99 -17.44 0.28
CA LEU A 98 14.65 -17.69 -0.25
C LEU A 98 14.72 -18.86 -1.25
N ARG A 99 13.70 -19.69 -1.25
CA ARG A 99 13.40 -20.67 -2.29
C ARG A 99 12.25 -20.10 -3.11
N VAL A 100 12.49 -19.78 -4.38
CA VAL A 100 11.51 -19.11 -5.25
C VAL A 100 11.38 -19.84 -6.58
N ALA A 101 10.20 -19.86 -7.19
CA ALA A 101 10.01 -20.42 -8.51
C ALA A 101 10.77 -19.58 -9.55
N SER A 102 11.42 -20.25 -10.50
CA SER A 102 12.31 -19.61 -11.48
C SER A 102 11.56 -18.79 -12.53
N ASP A 103 10.28 -19.07 -12.74
CA ASP A 103 9.40 -18.44 -13.74
C ASP A 103 8.62 -17.22 -13.21
N LEU A 104 8.89 -16.80 -11.97
CA LEU A 104 8.33 -15.55 -11.43
C LEU A 104 8.81 -14.34 -12.23
N MET A 105 7.91 -13.38 -12.45
CA MET A 105 8.28 -12.07 -12.99
C MET A 105 9.08 -11.28 -11.96
N LEU A 106 9.93 -10.35 -12.39
CA LEU A 106 10.73 -9.54 -11.46
C LEU A 106 9.86 -8.71 -10.52
N SER A 107 8.69 -8.23 -10.97
CA SER A 107 7.71 -7.57 -10.11
C SER A 107 7.21 -8.47 -8.97
N GLN A 108 7.01 -9.77 -9.23
CA GLN A 108 6.65 -10.74 -8.18
C GLN A 108 7.84 -11.03 -7.25
N VAL A 109 9.06 -11.01 -7.79
CA VAL A 109 10.29 -11.13 -6.98
C VAL A 109 10.42 -9.93 -6.04
N HIS A 110 10.12 -8.72 -6.53
CA HIS A 110 10.07 -7.52 -5.70
C HIS A 110 9.10 -7.68 -4.51
N GLU A 111 7.86 -8.12 -4.75
CA GLU A 111 6.88 -8.36 -3.68
C GLU A 111 7.39 -9.36 -2.63
N ILE A 112 8.04 -10.45 -3.09
CA ILE A 112 8.65 -11.45 -2.20
C ILE A 112 9.78 -10.83 -1.38
N LEU A 113 10.60 -9.95 -1.97
CA LEU A 113 11.67 -9.25 -1.28
C LEU A 113 11.13 -8.30 -0.21
N GLN A 114 10.08 -7.52 -0.52
CA GLN A 114 9.42 -6.64 0.43
C GLN A 114 8.94 -7.40 1.66
N ILE A 115 8.23 -8.51 1.45
CA ILE A 115 7.77 -9.39 2.55
C ILE A 115 8.96 -9.96 3.33
N ALA A 116 9.96 -10.49 2.65
CA ALA A 116 11.09 -11.14 3.31
C ALA A 116 11.96 -10.15 4.10
N MET A 117 12.04 -8.92 3.65
CA MET A 117 12.75 -7.84 4.32
C MET A 117 11.91 -7.19 5.43
N GLY A 118 10.58 -7.20 5.33
CA GLY A 118 9.65 -6.60 6.28
C GLY A 118 9.36 -5.12 5.98
N TRP A 119 9.49 -4.71 4.72
CA TRP A 119 9.17 -3.38 4.23
C TRP A 119 7.73 -3.29 3.71
N THR A 120 7.23 -2.08 3.53
CA THR A 120 5.81 -1.80 3.21
C THR A 120 5.58 -1.43 1.75
N ASP A 121 6.64 -1.44 0.91
CA ASP A 121 6.59 -1.07 -0.50
C ASP A 121 6.15 0.40 -0.72
N SER A 122 6.66 1.29 0.13
CA SER A 122 6.33 2.73 0.09
C SER A 122 7.24 3.55 -0.82
N HIS A 123 8.31 2.96 -1.34
CA HIS A 123 9.32 3.64 -2.16
C HIS A 123 9.54 2.96 -3.52
N LEU A 124 10.19 3.69 -4.43
CA LEU A 124 10.55 3.18 -5.76
C LEU A 124 11.72 2.20 -5.69
N HIS A 125 11.77 1.32 -6.67
CA HIS A 125 12.80 0.30 -6.79
C HIS A 125 13.16 0.03 -8.25
N HIS A 126 14.28 -0.66 -8.47
CA HIS A 126 14.59 -1.29 -9.74
C HIS A 126 15.52 -2.49 -9.58
N PHE A 127 15.55 -3.35 -10.60
CA PHE A 127 16.52 -4.44 -10.71
C PHE A 127 17.61 -4.09 -11.73
N GLU A 128 18.82 -4.56 -11.47
CA GLU A 128 19.99 -4.37 -12.34
C GLU A 128 20.72 -5.70 -12.57
N MET A 129 21.08 -5.95 -13.82
CA MET A 129 22.05 -7.01 -14.17
C MET A 129 23.47 -6.45 -14.15
N GLY A 130 24.45 -7.33 -14.00
CA GLY A 130 25.86 -6.97 -14.16
C GLY A 130 26.78 -7.48 -13.06
N PRO A 131 28.10 -7.27 -13.17
CA PRO A 131 29.08 -7.78 -12.22
C PRO A 131 29.09 -7.08 -10.85
N GLY A 132 28.36 -5.97 -10.71
CA GLY A 132 28.22 -5.22 -9.45
C GLY A 132 27.05 -4.28 -9.49
N ALA A 133 26.56 -3.84 -8.33
CA ALA A 133 25.56 -2.78 -8.26
C ALA A 133 26.13 -1.55 -8.96
N ARG A 134 25.41 -1.06 -10.00
CA ARG A 134 25.76 0.03 -10.91
C ARG A 134 26.78 -0.31 -12.00
N ASP A 135 26.44 -1.23 -12.89
CA ASP A 135 26.98 -1.13 -14.23
C ASP A 135 26.24 0.03 -14.94
N LEU A 136 26.83 1.23 -14.92
CA LEU A 136 26.28 2.43 -15.55
C LEU A 136 26.05 2.25 -17.07
N HIS A 137 26.53 1.16 -17.66
CA HIS A 137 26.38 0.83 -19.07
C HIS A 137 25.14 -0.03 -19.38
N LEU A 138 24.50 -0.63 -18.37
CA LEU A 138 23.27 -1.39 -18.53
C LEU A 138 22.05 -0.59 -18.09
N GLN A 139 20.95 -0.78 -18.80
CA GLN A 139 19.66 -0.26 -18.36
C GLN A 139 19.15 -1.11 -17.19
N PRO A 140 18.56 -0.48 -16.15
CA PRO A 140 17.78 -1.21 -15.15
C PRO A 140 16.52 -1.82 -15.78
N PHE A 141 15.92 -2.78 -15.09
CA PHE A 141 14.55 -3.18 -15.37
C PHE A 141 13.62 -2.18 -14.72
N LEU A 142 12.74 -1.58 -15.51
CA LEU A 142 11.89 -0.48 -15.13
C LEU A 142 10.60 -0.97 -14.48
N ASN A 143 10.11 -0.25 -13.51
CA ASN A 143 8.73 -0.34 -13.06
C ASN A 143 7.82 0.56 -13.94
N GLN A 144 6.50 0.51 -13.73
CA GLN A 144 5.57 1.29 -14.53
C GLN A 144 5.70 2.80 -14.30
N PHE A 145 6.12 3.23 -13.11
CA PHE A 145 6.33 4.64 -12.80
C PHE A 145 7.45 5.24 -13.66
N ASP A 146 8.58 4.50 -13.82
CA ASP A 146 9.70 4.95 -14.65
C ASP A 146 9.26 5.17 -16.11
N LEU A 147 8.39 4.29 -16.64
CA LEU A 147 7.82 4.46 -18.00
C LEU A 147 6.91 5.71 -18.08
N ASP A 148 6.08 5.93 -17.07
CA ASP A 148 5.16 7.09 -17.03
C ASP A 148 5.95 8.42 -16.95
N GLU A 149 7.17 8.39 -16.35
CA GLU A 149 8.13 9.51 -16.34
C GLU A 149 8.93 9.63 -17.67
N GLY A 150 8.72 8.69 -18.61
CA GLY A 150 9.29 8.74 -19.96
C GLY A 150 10.64 8.02 -20.11
N GLU A 151 11.03 7.16 -19.18
CA GLU A 151 12.19 6.29 -19.34
C GLU A 151 11.88 5.15 -20.33
N GLU A 152 12.88 4.74 -21.12
CA GLU A 152 12.76 3.64 -22.05
C GLU A 152 13.57 2.44 -21.55
N GLY A 153 12.96 1.24 -21.50
CA GLY A 153 13.62 0.01 -21.06
C GLY A 153 12.68 -1.19 -21.01
N LEU A 154 13.19 -2.29 -20.46
CA LEU A 154 12.42 -3.51 -20.23
C LEU A 154 11.66 -3.39 -18.92
N LEU A 155 10.35 -3.66 -18.96
CA LEU A 155 9.52 -3.71 -17.76
C LEU A 155 9.78 -4.98 -16.95
N GLU A 156 9.92 -4.84 -15.65
CA GLU A 156 10.08 -5.95 -14.71
C GLU A 156 8.89 -6.93 -14.73
N GLU A 157 7.68 -6.45 -15.09
CA GLU A 157 6.48 -7.26 -15.28
C GLU A 157 6.54 -8.18 -16.50
N GLN A 158 7.50 -7.98 -17.41
CA GLN A 158 7.68 -8.74 -18.64
C GLN A 158 8.89 -9.68 -18.60
N VAL A 159 9.73 -9.56 -17.56
CA VAL A 159 10.98 -10.28 -17.42
C VAL A 159 10.89 -11.29 -16.29
N ARG A 160 11.20 -12.58 -16.61
CA ARG A 160 11.21 -13.64 -15.62
C ARG A 160 12.56 -13.71 -14.91
N LEU A 161 12.54 -14.23 -13.69
CA LEU A 161 13.75 -14.44 -12.89
C LEU A 161 14.78 -15.35 -13.62
N ASP A 162 14.30 -16.40 -14.33
CA ASP A 162 15.18 -17.30 -15.10
C ASP A 162 15.74 -16.68 -16.39
N GLU A 163 15.29 -15.48 -16.77
CA GLU A 163 15.87 -14.71 -17.88
C GLU A 163 17.03 -13.81 -17.43
N VAL A 164 17.23 -13.65 -16.12
CA VAL A 164 18.28 -12.76 -15.57
C VAL A 164 19.33 -13.50 -14.75
N ILE A 165 18.96 -14.63 -14.13
CA ILE A 165 19.89 -15.57 -13.47
C ILE A 165 19.51 -16.99 -13.88
N ALA A 166 20.49 -17.86 -14.17
CA ALA A 166 20.23 -19.22 -14.67
C ALA A 166 21.20 -20.29 -14.13
N SER A 167 22.36 -19.89 -13.59
CA SER A 167 23.41 -20.77 -13.10
C SER A 167 23.81 -20.45 -11.67
N GLU A 168 24.17 -21.45 -10.88
CA GLU A 168 24.69 -21.25 -9.53
C GLU A 168 25.86 -20.27 -9.54
N GLY A 169 25.80 -19.24 -8.70
CA GLY A 169 26.74 -18.14 -8.64
C GLY A 169 26.31 -16.88 -9.37
N ASP A 170 25.32 -16.93 -10.26
CA ASP A 170 24.76 -15.76 -10.91
C ASP A 170 24.22 -14.78 -9.90
N ARG A 171 24.22 -13.50 -10.27
CA ARG A 171 23.80 -12.39 -9.41
C ARG A 171 22.87 -11.46 -10.14
N LEU A 172 21.88 -10.97 -9.40
CA LEU A 172 20.97 -9.87 -9.73
C LEU A 172 21.08 -8.84 -8.61
N HIS A 173 21.06 -7.58 -8.95
CA HIS A 173 21.04 -6.49 -7.98
C HIS A 173 19.64 -5.93 -7.89
N TYR A 174 19.22 -5.55 -6.68
CA TYR A 174 17.95 -4.93 -6.39
C TYR A 174 18.21 -3.70 -5.53
N ILE A 175 17.70 -2.56 -5.97
CA ILE A 175 17.80 -1.29 -5.27
C ILE A 175 16.39 -0.88 -4.88
N TYR A 176 16.20 -0.62 -3.61
CA TYR A 176 14.95 -0.13 -3.03
C TYR A 176 15.17 1.20 -2.35
N ASP A 177 14.20 2.11 -2.47
CA ASP A 177 14.26 3.48 -1.98
C ASP A 177 15.48 4.24 -2.51
N PHE A 178 15.29 5.06 -3.54
CA PHE A 178 16.40 5.81 -4.16
C PHE A 178 16.97 6.90 -3.24
N GLY A 179 16.21 7.31 -2.21
CA GLY A 179 16.67 8.24 -1.16
C GLY A 179 17.64 7.57 -0.21
N ASP A 180 17.23 6.48 0.42
CA ASP A 180 18.04 5.68 1.36
C ASP A 180 19.02 4.75 0.65
N ASN A 181 18.74 4.41 -0.61
CA ASN A 181 19.59 3.60 -1.49
C ASN A 181 19.92 2.22 -0.92
N TRP A 182 18.88 1.46 -0.55
CA TRP A 182 19.01 0.10 -0.04
C TRP A 182 19.42 -0.87 -1.16
N GLN A 183 20.70 -1.10 -1.31
CA GLN A 183 21.27 -1.99 -2.34
C GLN A 183 21.32 -3.44 -1.85
N HIS A 184 20.79 -4.35 -2.65
CA HIS A 184 20.81 -5.78 -2.37
C HIS A 184 21.54 -6.54 -3.46
N THR A 185 22.21 -7.61 -3.04
CA THR A 185 22.74 -8.62 -3.96
C THR A 185 21.94 -9.90 -3.80
N ILE A 186 21.27 -10.32 -4.86
CA ILE A 186 20.56 -11.59 -4.98
C ILE A 186 21.50 -12.57 -5.69
N ARG A 187 21.96 -13.59 -4.98
CA ARG A 187 22.85 -14.60 -5.53
C ARG A 187 22.16 -15.95 -5.62
N LEU A 188 22.16 -16.58 -6.79
CA LEU A 188 21.69 -17.95 -6.98
C LEU A 188 22.66 -18.93 -6.33
N GLU A 189 22.24 -19.64 -5.28
CA GLU A 189 23.06 -20.61 -4.56
C GLU A 189 22.81 -22.03 -5.03
N LYS A 190 21.55 -22.42 -5.36
CA LYS A 190 21.17 -23.76 -5.77
C LYS A 190 19.97 -23.75 -6.70
N ILE A 191 19.87 -24.78 -7.53
CA ILE A 191 18.73 -25.08 -8.38
C ILE A 191 18.13 -26.41 -7.92
N LEU A 192 16.83 -26.43 -7.62
CA LEU A 192 16.10 -27.59 -7.11
C LEU A 192 14.89 -27.91 -8.01
N PRO A 193 14.43 -29.15 -8.08
CA PRO A 193 13.21 -29.52 -8.80
C PRO A 193 12.01 -28.73 -8.24
N PHE A 194 11.11 -28.29 -9.13
CA PHE A 194 9.81 -27.72 -8.76
C PHE A 194 8.77 -28.82 -8.76
N ASN A 195 7.96 -28.92 -7.70
CA ASN A 195 6.84 -29.83 -7.63
C ASN A 195 5.54 -29.03 -7.72
N GLN A 196 4.63 -29.50 -8.54
CA GLN A 196 3.30 -28.89 -8.68
C GLN A 196 2.54 -28.98 -7.34
N GLY A 197 2.08 -27.84 -6.85
CA GLY A 197 1.39 -27.70 -5.56
C GLY A 197 2.28 -27.21 -4.41
N ASP A 198 3.60 -27.14 -4.61
CA ASP A 198 4.49 -26.47 -3.66
C ASP A 198 4.31 -24.92 -3.74
N PRO A 199 4.60 -24.18 -2.65
CA PRO A 199 4.53 -22.73 -2.66
C PRO A 199 5.53 -22.11 -3.63
N VAL A 200 5.13 -21.05 -4.34
CA VAL A 200 5.99 -20.35 -5.30
C VAL A 200 7.18 -19.63 -4.65
N ALA A 201 7.07 -19.31 -3.37
CA ALA A 201 8.13 -18.70 -2.58
C ALA A 201 8.10 -19.18 -1.13
N GLU A 202 9.29 -19.34 -0.54
CA GLU A 202 9.47 -19.71 0.85
C GLU A 202 10.79 -19.11 1.39
N CYS A 203 10.74 -18.55 2.59
CA CYS A 203 11.94 -18.18 3.34
C CYS A 203 12.53 -19.41 4.04
N VAL A 204 13.76 -19.79 3.71
CA VAL A 204 14.44 -20.96 4.26
C VAL A 204 15.29 -20.59 5.48
N ALA A 205 15.88 -19.39 5.46
CA ALA A 205 16.71 -18.86 6.54
C ALA A 205 16.89 -17.35 6.40
N GLY A 206 17.26 -16.69 7.47
CA GLY A 206 17.62 -15.29 7.47
C GLY A 206 18.23 -14.85 8.78
N ARG A 207 18.64 -13.61 8.85
CA ARG A 207 19.22 -13.06 10.06
C ARG A 207 18.99 -11.55 10.11
N ARG A 208 18.57 -11.07 11.28
CA ARG A 208 18.35 -9.69 11.69
C ARG A 208 17.14 -9.04 11.02
N ALA A 209 16.55 -8.11 11.74
CA ALA A 209 15.57 -7.18 11.20
C ALA A 209 16.23 -6.29 10.13
N CYS A 210 15.45 -5.88 9.15
CA CYS A 210 15.87 -4.84 8.23
C CYS A 210 15.83 -3.46 8.89
N PRO A 211 16.56 -2.49 8.34
CA PRO A 211 16.41 -1.11 8.75
C PRO A 211 14.92 -0.69 8.63
N PRO A 212 14.42 0.13 9.56
CA PRO A 212 13.13 0.80 9.37
C PRO A 212 13.17 1.64 8.09
N GLU A 213 12.04 1.78 7.40
CA GLU A 213 11.92 2.69 6.25
C GLU A 213 12.16 4.13 6.69
N ASP A 214 12.68 4.96 5.79
CA ASP A 214 13.01 6.38 6.04
C ASP A 214 14.08 6.65 7.12
N VAL A 215 14.88 5.65 7.48
CA VAL A 215 15.94 5.84 8.50
C VAL A 215 17.13 6.69 8.01
N GLY A 216 17.24 6.90 6.69
CA GLY A 216 18.31 7.69 6.07
C GLY A 216 19.51 6.87 5.58
N GLY A 217 19.27 5.62 5.17
CA GLY A 217 20.26 4.75 4.53
C GLY A 217 21.22 4.06 5.49
N ILE A 218 22.25 3.41 4.91
CA ILE A 218 23.20 2.55 5.66
C ILE A 218 23.91 3.31 6.79
N GLY A 219 24.27 4.59 6.57
CA GLY A 219 24.96 5.39 7.57
C GLY A 219 24.10 5.64 8.80
N ALA A 220 22.89 6.15 8.60
CA ALA A 220 21.95 6.43 9.67
C ALA A 220 21.48 5.14 10.38
N HIS A 221 21.30 4.02 9.64
CA HIS A 221 21.05 2.73 10.26
C HIS A 221 22.19 2.28 11.17
N GLN A 222 23.45 2.49 10.78
CA GLN A 222 24.59 2.16 11.65
C GLN A 222 24.60 3.03 12.92
N GLU A 223 24.29 4.33 12.79
CA GLU A 223 24.14 5.23 13.93
C GLU A 223 23.00 4.79 14.85
N LEU A 224 21.86 4.39 14.28
CA LEU A 224 20.74 3.82 15.04
C LEU A 224 21.18 2.58 15.83
N LEU A 225 21.91 1.66 15.23
CA LEU A 225 22.42 0.46 15.93
C LEU A 225 23.37 0.84 17.08
N ASP A 226 24.19 1.87 16.90
CA ASP A 226 25.08 2.36 17.95
C ASP A 226 24.31 3.01 19.10
N VAL A 227 23.27 3.80 18.80
CA VAL A 227 22.36 4.37 19.81
C VAL A 227 21.67 3.28 20.61
N LEU A 228 21.08 2.28 19.96
CA LEU A 228 20.41 1.15 20.60
C LEU A 228 21.37 0.30 21.45
N ALA A 229 22.67 0.29 21.09
CA ALA A 229 23.74 -0.36 21.87
C ALA A 229 24.30 0.53 22.99
N GLY A 230 23.72 1.69 23.24
CA GLY A 230 24.19 2.64 24.27
C GLY A 230 25.47 3.42 23.88
N ARG A 231 25.77 3.54 22.63
CA ARG A 231 26.94 4.25 22.07
C ARG A 231 26.51 5.35 21.10
N PRO A 232 25.80 6.39 21.55
CA PRO A 232 25.36 7.45 20.67
C PRO A 232 26.55 8.20 20.06
N PRO A 233 26.39 8.82 18.86
CA PRO A 233 27.44 9.60 18.21
C PRO A 233 27.85 10.80 19.08
N ALA A 234 29.11 11.22 18.92
CA ALA A 234 29.63 12.38 19.66
C ALA A 234 28.87 13.66 19.25
N GLY A 235 28.26 14.32 20.26
CA GLY A 235 27.47 15.53 20.04
C GLY A 235 25.97 15.31 19.85
N ALA A 236 25.49 14.08 19.92
CA ALA A 236 24.07 13.81 19.99
C ALA A 236 23.48 14.45 21.26
N ASP A 237 22.46 15.28 21.12
CA ASP A 237 21.73 15.84 22.26
C ASP A 237 20.57 14.92 22.68
N GLU A 238 20.05 15.18 23.87
CA GLU A 238 19.00 14.35 24.46
C GLU A 238 17.69 14.44 23.65
N GLU A 239 17.38 15.60 23.07
CA GLU A 239 16.19 15.84 22.29
C GLU A 239 16.20 15.04 20.96
N TRP A 240 17.35 15.01 20.28
CA TRP A 240 17.54 14.20 19.07
C TRP A 240 17.40 12.69 19.37
N LEU A 241 17.98 12.21 20.49
CA LEU A 241 17.86 10.82 20.91
C LEU A 241 16.40 10.45 21.21
N GLU A 242 15.67 11.32 21.94
CA GLU A 242 14.26 11.10 22.22
C GLU A 242 13.41 11.04 20.93
N GLN A 243 13.64 11.96 19.98
CA GLN A 243 12.92 11.98 18.70
C GLN A 243 13.19 10.70 17.89
N LEU A 244 14.44 10.25 17.83
CA LEU A 244 14.81 9.02 17.14
C LEU A 244 14.12 7.78 17.76
N LEU A 245 14.09 7.69 19.09
CA LEU A 245 13.47 6.57 19.78
C LEU A 245 11.94 6.57 19.69
N VAL A 246 11.31 7.75 19.71
CA VAL A 246 9.84 7.90 19.52
C VAL A 246 9.41 7.54 18.11
N TRP A 247 10.27 7.75 17.11
CA TRP A 247 10.00 7.41 15.72
C TRP A 247 10.05 5.89 15.45
N LEU A 248 10.84 5.13 16.21
CA LEU A 248 10.95 3.68 16.04
C LEU A 248 9.67 2.96 16.48
N PRO A 249 9.29 1.85 15.82
CA PRO A 249 8.30 0.93 16.38
C PRO A 249 8.69 0.46 17.79
N ASP A 250 7.73 0.41 18.70
CA ASP A 250 7.93 0.04 20.11
C ASP A 250 8.63 -1.32 20.32
N ASP A 251 8.47 -2.23 19.34
CA ASP A 251 8.98 -3.60 19.35
C ASP A 251 10.19 -3.82 18.41
N TYR A 252 10.78 -2.75 17.87
CA TYR A 252 11.92 -2.91 16.97
C TYR A 252 13.16 -3.47 17.68
N ASP A 253 13.49 -4.71 17.35
CA ASP A 253 14.75 -5.37 17.76
C ASP A 253 15.60 -5.64 16.52
N PRO A 254 16.74 -4.95 16.33
CA PRO A 254 17.61 -5.15 15.17
C PRO A 254 18.22 -6.54 15.08
N ALA A 255 18.17 -7.35 16.14
CA ALA A 255 18.65 -8.73 16.14
C ALA A 255 17.56 -9.74 15.78
N ALA A 256 16.29 -9.34 15.83
CA ALA A 256 15.15 -10.22 15.58
C ALA A 256 15.05 -10.62 14.09
N PHE A 257 14.60 -11.83 13.84
CA PHE A 257 14.15 -12.32 12.56
C PHE A 257 13.40 -13.65 12.74
N SER A 258 12.22 -13.75 12.18
CA SER A 258 11.39 -14.96 12.24
C SER A 258 11.11 -15.51 10.84
N VAL A 259 11.66 -16.70 10.55
CA VAL A 259 11.34 -17.46 9.30
C VAL A 259 9.84 -17.81 9.26
N VAL A 260 9.25 -18.09 10.43
CA VAL A 260 7.83 -18.47 10.52
C VAL A 260 6.94 -17.32 10.09
N GLU A 261 7.15 -16.12 10.64
CA GLU A 261 6.36 -14.92 10.30
C GLU A 261 6.47 -14.56 8.82
N VAL A 262 7.69 -14.58 8.26
CA VAL A 262 7.90 -14.35 6.83
C VAL A 262 7.14 -15.39 6.01
N ASN A 263 7.21 -16.67 6.36
CA ASN A 263 6.51 -17.73 5.63
C ASN A 263 4.99 -17.67 5.79
N GLU A 264 4.47 -17.28 6.93
CA GLU A 264 3.04 -17.01 7.09
C GLU A 264 2.55 -15.95 6.10
N GLN A 265 3.35 -14.94 5.83
CA GLN A 265 3.03 -13.92 4.84
C GLN A 265 3.21 -14.41 3.39
N LEU A 266 4.31 -15.13 3.08
CA LEU A 266 4.58 -15.67 1.75
C LEU A 266 3.63 -16.81 1.37
N LEU A 267 3.34 -17.72 2.32
CA LEU A 267 2.49 -18.90 2.11
C LEU A 267 1.00 -18.59 2.20
N ALA A 268 0.68 -17.38 2.51
CA ALA A 268 -0.69 -16.94 2.53
C ALA A 268 -1.47 -17.30 1.23
N GLY A 269 -1.06 -18.18 0.33
CA GLY A 269 -1.73 -18.78 -0.84
C GLY A 269 -2.41 -17.75 -1.80
N PRO A 270 -3.03 -18.14 -2.89
CA PRO A 270 -3.72 -17.22 -3.80
C PRO A 270 -4.85 -16.47 -3.10
N LEU A 271 -5.23 -15.33 -3.66
CA LEU A 271 -6.46 -14.65 -3.25
C LEU A 271 -7.64 -15.62 -3.31
N PRO A 272 -8.61 -15.54 -2.39
CA PRO A 272 -9.82 -16.33 -2.47
C PRO A 272 -10.59 -15.97 -3.75
N ASP A 273 -11.55 -16.82 -4.14
CA ASP A 273 -12.46 -16.48 -5.22
C ASP A 273 -13.24 -15.20 -4.89
N LEU A 274 -12.80 -14.09 -5.49
CA LEU A 274 -13.39 -12.77 -5.27
C LEU A 274 -14.82 -12.64 -5.83
N ALA A 275 -15.30 -13.60 -6.65
CA ALA A 275 -16.66 -13.60 -7.15
C ALA A 275 -17.72 -13.70 -6.05
N SER A 276 -17.37 -14.26 -4.89
CA SER A 276 -18.22 -14.33 -3.70
C SER A 276 -18.19 -13.07 -2.84
N TRP A 277 -17.38 -12.08 -3.20
CA TRP A 277 -17.17 -10.87 -2.41
C TRP A 277 -17.70 -9.63 -3.11
N HIS A 278 -17.59 -8.48 -2.45
CA HIS A 278 -18.03 -7.20 -3.01
C HIS A 278 -17.27 -6.91 -4.32
N PRO A 279 -17.97 -6.62 -5.44
CA PRO A 279 -17.32 -6.50 -6.76
C PRO A 279 -16.26 -5.37 -6.85
N MET A 280 -16.38 -4.34 -6.02
CA MET A 280 -15.36 -3.31 -5.94
C MET A 280 -14.02 -3.81 -5.40
N ILE A 281 -13.94 -4.99 -4.75
CA ILE A 281 -12.66 -5.54 -4.28
C ILE A 281 -11.80 -5.95 -5.49
N ALA A 282 -12.38 -6.65 -6.44
CA ALA A 282 -11.69 -7.01 -7.68
C ALA A 282 -11.32 -5.76 -8.49
N ASP A 283 -12.26 -4.80 -8.66
CA ASP A 283 -11.99 -3.54 -9.35
C ASP A 283 -10.89 -2.70 -8.67
N LEU A 284 -10.85 -2.68 -7.34
CA LEU A 284 -9.79 -2.00 -6.59
C LEU A 284 -8.42 -2.65 -6.83
N LEU A 285 -8.37 -3.99 -6.79
CA LEU A 285 -7.15 -4.75 -7.03
C LEU A 285 -6.65 -4.60 -8.48
N ASP A 286 -7.56 -4.59 -9.46
CA ASP A 286 -7.22 -4.39 -10.88
C ASP A 286 -6.64 -2.99 -11.16
N ARG A 287 -7.10 -1.97 -10.42
CA ARG A 287 -6.57 -0.60 -10.49
C ARG A 287 -5.29 -0.41 -9.69
N TYR A 288 -5.10 -1.23 -8.67
CA TYR A 288 -3.89 -1.22 -7.86
C TYR A 288 -2.81 -2.03 -8.56
N ARG A 289 -1.67 -1.42 -8.83
CA ARG A 289 -0.59 -2.05 -9.62
C ARG A 289 0.22 -3.10 -8.85
N GLY A 290 -0.03 -3.26 -7.56
CA GLY A 290 0.56 -4.32 -6.74
C GLY A 290 -0.22 -5.64 -6.89
N GLY A 291 0.49 -6.75 -6.99
CA GLY A 291 -0.10 -8.09 -7.10
C GLY A 291 -0.73 -8.61 -5.79
N PRO A 292 -1.10 -9.91 -5.76
CA PRO A 292 -1.69 -10.57 -4.58
C PRO A 292 -0.84 -10.52 -3.31
N LEU A 293 0.46 -10.37 -3.44
CA LEU A 293 1.42 -10.29 -2.33
C LEU A 293 1.63 -8.85 -1.82
N SER A 294 1.09 -7.86 -2.53
CA SER A 294 1.15 -6.44 -2.13
C SER A 294 0.43 -6.18 -0.80
N PRO A 295 0.65 -5.02 -0.17
CA PRO A 295 -0.08 -4.63 1.05
C PRO A 295 -1.60 -4.72 0.88
N LEU A 296 -2.14 -4.24 -0.25
CA LEU A 296 -3.57 -4.36 -0.55
C LEU A 296 -4.00 -5.81 -0.76
N GLY A 297 -3.22 -6.61 -1.49
CA GLY A 297 -3.50 -8.03 -1.70
C GLY A 297 -3.53 -8.81 -0.38
N ARG A 298 -2.57 -8.54 0.51
CA ARG A 298 -2.54 -9.12 1.87
C ARG A 298 -3.76 -8.70 2.70
N LEU A 299 -4.11 -7.41 2.69
CA LEU A 299 -5.30 -6.89 3.39
C LEU A 299 -6.57 -7.56 2.89
N ILE A 300 -6.79 -7.63 1.58
CA ILE A 300 -7.94 -8.30 0.97
C ILE A 300 -8.01 -9.75 1.44
N LYS A 301 -6.88 -10.45 1.40
CA LYS A 301 -6.81 -11.84 1.78
C LYS A 301 -7.13 -12.06 3.26
N GLN A 302 -6.55 -11.29 4.16
CA GLN A 302 -6.87 -11.37 5.59
C GLN A 302 -8.34 -11.04 5.83
N ALA A 303 -8.87 -10.00 5.18
CA ALA A 303 -10.27 -9.60 5.29
C ALA A 303 -11.25 -10.68 4.80
N THR A 304 -10.83 -11.50 3.85
CA THR A 304 -11.67 -12.55 3.23
C THR A 304 -11.44 -13.95 3.81
N SER A 305 -10.48 -14.14 4.70
CA SER A 305 -10.14 -15.45 5.28
C SER A 305 -10.94 -15.82 6.53
N GLY A 306 -11.65 -14.87 7.16
CA GLY A 306 -12.41 -15.11 8.37
C GLY A 306 -13.86 -15.52 8.12
N SER A 307 -14.56 -15.89 9.19
CA SER A 307 -15.99 -16.21 9.12
C SER A 307 -16.82 -15.00 8.71
N THR A 308 -17.79 -15.23 7.85
CA THR A 308 -18.83 -14.26 7.44
C THR A 308 -20.18 -14.55 8.07
N GLU A 309 -20.33 -15.71 8.74
CA GLU A 309 -21.59 -16.15 9.31
C GLU A 309 -21.85 -15.48 10.65
N LEU A 310 -23.07 -15.00 10.81
CA LEU A 310 -23.57 -14.41 12.04
C LEU A 310 -24.80 -15.22 12.50
N SER A 311 -24.85 -15.56 13.77
CA SER A 311 -26.08 -16.10 14.38
C SER A 311 -27.17 -15.03 14.38
N ASP A 312 -28.44 -15.45 14.53
CA ASP A 312 -29.59 -14.52 14.63
C ASP A 312 -29.39 -13.46 15.71
N ALA A 313 -28.85 -13.85 16.86
CA ALA A 313 -28.57 -12.93 17.96
C ALA A 313 -27.47 -11.90 17.63
N GLN A 314 -26.43 -12.32 16.90
CA GLN A 314 -25.33 -11.45 16.46
C GLN A 314 -25.80 -10.49 15.36
N ALA A 315 -26.56 -11.00 14.37
CA ALA A 315 -27.17 -10.18 13.32
C ALA A 315 -28.14 -9.16 13.93
N GLN A 316 -28.98 -9.61 14.90
CA GLN A 316 -29.90 -8.73 15.62
C GLN A 316 -29.15 -7.62 16.39
N ALA A 317 -28.05 -7.95 17.07
CA ALA A 317 -27.23 -6.98 17.78
C ALA A 317 -26.65 -5.92 16.82
N ALA A 318 -26.18 -6.36 15.63
CA ALA A 318 -25.60 -5.46 14.62
C ALA A 318 -26.63 -4.46 14.07
N VAL A 319 -27.85 -4.90 13.72
CA VAL A 319 -28.87 -4.00 13.12
C VAL A 319 -29.75 -3.28 14.14
N HIS A 320 -29.58 -3.56 15.43
CA HIS A 320 -30.45 -3.05 16.51
C HIS A 320 -30.74 -1.55 16.42
N ARG A 321 -29.73 -0.72 16.20
CA ARG A 321 -29.90 0.74 16.13
C ARG A 321 -30.74 1.18 14.95
N TYR A 322 -30.52 0.55 13.78
CA TYR A 322 -31.33 0.83 12.59
C TYR A 322 -32.77 0.35 12.77
N GLN A 323 -32.98 -0.84 13.28
CA GLN A 323 -34.35 -1.33 13.56
C GLN A 323 -35.08 -0.44 14.57
N HIS A 324 -34.37 0.01 15.60
CA HIS A 324 -34.96 0.90 16.60
C HIS A 324 -35.37 2.24 15.96
N LEU A 325 -34.49 2.85 15.14
CA LEU A 325 -34.84 4.04 14.38
C LEU A 325 -36.07 3.79 13.47
N LEU A 326 -36.09 2.67 12.71
CA LEU A 326 -37.17 2.36 11.80
C LEU A 326 -38.51 2.19 12.54
N ARG A 327 -38.54 1.51 13.68
CA ARG A 327 -39.73 1.36 14.54
C ARG A 327 -40.19 2.71 15.09
N THR A 328 -39.27 3.56 15.52
CA THR A 328 -39.59 4.90 16.03
C THR A 328 -40.17 5.84 14.96
N ILE A 329 -39.71 5.71 13.70
CA ILE A 329 -40.26 6.43 12.56
C ILE A 329 -41.64 5.90 12.14
N GLY A 330 -41.86 4.59 12.20
CA GLY A 330 -43.11 3.91 11.92
C GLY A 330 -43.76 4.36 10.61
N ASP A 331 -45.04 4.75 10.64
CA ASP A 331 -45.83 5.24 9.48
C ASP A 331 -45.30 6.58 8.91
N GLY A 332 -44.30 7.14 9.54
CA GLY A 332 -43.55 8.31 9.09
C GLY A 332 -43.71 9.52 9.99
N VAL A 333 -42.69 10.33 10.02
CA VAL A 333 -42.52 11.51 10.87
C VAL A 333 -42.37 12.72 10.00
N ARG A 334 -43.15 13.78 10.32
CA ARG A 334 -42.97 15.09 9.68
C ARG A 334 -41.74 15.79 10.28
N LEU A 335 -40.83 16.15 9.40
CA LEU A 335 -39.62 16.88 9.79
C LEU A 335 -39.97 18.34 10.16
N THR A 336 -39.14 18.96 10.97
CA THR A 336 -39.20 20.40 11.27
C THR A 336 -39.00 21.23 10.00
N ALA A 337 -39.29 22.52 10.04
CA ALA A 337 -39.04 23.43 8.91
C ALA A 337 -37.57 23.41 8.44
N ALA A 338 -36.64 23.21 9.35
CA ALA A 338 -35.20 23.07 9.07
C ALA A 338 -34.79 21.65 8.56
N GLY A 339 -35.75 20.72 8.47
CA GLY A 339 -35.50 19.38 7.94
C GLY A 339 -34.94 18.36 8.94
N TYR A 340 -35.03 18.64 10.24
CA TYR A 340 -34.61 17.77 11.32
C TYR A 340 -35.76 16.94 11.91
N LEU A 341 -35.43 15.89 12.63
CA LEU A 341 -36.41 15.15 13.43
C LEU A 341 -37.00 16.05 14.54
N PRO A 342 -38.31 15.88 14.86
CA PRO A 342 -38.93 16.59 16.01
C PRO A 342 -38.23 16.23 17.31
N PRO A 343 -38.15 17.18 18.28
CA PRO A 343 -37.45 16.97 19.54
C PRO A 343 -37.88 15.74 20.33
N ARG A 344 -39.16 15.39 20.30
CA ARG A 344 -39.70 14.20 20.95
C ARG A 344 -39.10 12.88 20.38
N ILE A 345 -38.88 12.84 19.07
CA ILE A 345 -38.31 11.68 18.40
C ILE A 345 -36.82 11.57 18.70
N VAL A 346 -36.09 12.69 18.64
CA VAL A 346 -34.68 12.75 19.01
C VAL A 346 -34.48 12.26 20.45
N HIS A 347 -35.29 12.75 21.39
CA HIS A 347 -35.21 12.37 22.81
C HIS A 347 -35.52 10.89 23.04
N ALA A 348 -36.52 10.33 22.36
CA ALA A 348 -36.82 8.91 22.42
C ALA A 348 -35.64 8.08 21.95
N LEU A 349 -35.06 8.37 20.77
CA LEU A 349 -33.89 7.67 20.25
C LEU A 349 -32.67 7.83 21.17
N TYR A 350 -32.45 9.05 21.69
CA TYR A 350 -31.34 9.34 22.60
C TYR A 350 -31.41 8.51 23.86
N THR A 351 -32.60 8.37 24.46
CA THR A 351 -32.83 7.64 25.69
C THR A 351 -32.79 6.14 25.50
N GLU A 352 -33.54 5.64 24.49
CA GLU A 352 -33.75 4.22 24.29
C GLU A 352 -32.51 3.52 23.72
N LEU A 353 -31.63 4.25 22.97
CA LEU A 353 -30.33 3.76 22.53
C LEU A 353 -29.21 3.95 23.57
N GLY A 354 -29.51 4.46 24.76
CA GLY A 354 -28.55 4.66 25.84
C GLY A 354 -27.45 5.68 25.52
N LEU A 355 -27.73 6.65 24.63
CA LEU A 355 -26.70 7.58 24.15
C LEU A 355 -26.26 8.59 25.22
N GLN A 356 -27.03 8.78 26.29
CA GLN A 356 -26.70 9.63 27.44
C GLN A 356 -25.41 9.24 28.16
N GLN A 357 -24.95 7.99 27.98
CA GLN A 357 -23.70 7.52 28.57
C GLN A 357 -22.46 7.92 27.74
N ARG A 358 -22.66 8.29 26.47
CA ARG A 358 -21.59 8.53 25.50
C ARG A 358 -21.64 9.91 24.83
N TRP A 359 -22.72 10.67 25.05
CA TRP A 359 -22.91 11.97 24.43
C TRP A 359 -23.39 13.00 25.44
N PHE A 360 -22.74 14.17 25.48
CA PHE A 360 -23.10 15.28 26.37
C PHE A 360 -24.15 16.16 25.69
N GLY A 361 -25.24 16.46 26.42
CA GLY A 361 -26.29 17.37 25.95
C GLY A 361 -27.69 16.88 26.33
N ALA A 362 -28.71 17.72 26.07
CA ALA A 362 -30.10 17.42 26.43
C ALA A 362 -30.73 16.31 25.56
N GLY A 363 -30.10 15.89 24.48
CA GLY A 363 -30.58 14.83 23.58
C GLY A 363 -31.95 15.13 22.95
N ASN A 364 -32.31 16.41 22.74
CA ASN A 364 -33.61 16.81 22.24
C ASN A 364 -33.57 17.60 20.90
N ARG A 365 -32.39 17.92 20.41
CA ARG A 365 -32.18 18.56 19.10
C ARG A 365 -31.26 17.73 18.24
N GLU A 366 -31.72 17.36 17.05
CA GLU A 366 -30.96 16.46 16.15
C GLU A 366 -29.63 17.11 15.72
N ASP A 367 -29.61 18.41 15.40
CA ASP A 367 -28.41 19.13 15.02
C ASP A 367 -27.35 19.23 16.14
N GLN A 368 -27.75 18.96 17.38
CA GLN A 368 -26.90 18.95 18.56
C GLN A 368 -26.70 17.52 19.14
N THR A 369 -27.28 16.51 18.50
CA THR A 369 -27.19 15.12 18.92
C THR A 369 -26.65 14.28 17.74
N LEU A 370 -25.36 14.46 17.46
CA LEU A 370 -24.71 13.85 16.27
C LEU A 370 -24.99 12.36 16.12
N PRO A 371 -24.96 11.51 17.17
CA PRO A 371 -25.27 10.08 16.99
C PRO A 371 -26.67 9.81 16.42
N VAL A 372 -27.68 10.62 16.73
CA VAL A 372 -29.02 10.50 16.17
C VAL A 372 -29.05 11.03 14.73
N LEU A 373 -28.37 12.15 14.49
CA LEU A 373 -28.23 12.71 13.15
C LEU A 373 -27.55 11.73 12.19
N ASP A 374 -26.42 11.14 12.61
CA ASP A 374 -25.66 10.16 11.85
C ASP A 374 -26.47 8.89 11.57
N LEU A 375 -27.18 8.38 12.58
CA LEU A 375 -28.06 7.22 12.43
C LEU A 375 -29.15 7.48 11.38
N ARG A 376 -29.80 8.64 11.38
CA ARG A 376 -30.81 8.99 10.37
C ARG A 376 -30.20 9.22 8.99
N GLN A 377 -29.08 9.93 8.92
CA GLN A 377 -28.42 10.21 7.64
C GLN A 377 -27.92 8.92 6.98
N THR A 378 -27.27 8.03 7.72
CA THR A 378 -26.80 6.75 7.20
C THR A 378 -27.98 5.85 6.82
N ALA A 379 -29.07 5.78 7.62
CA ALA A 379 -30.28 5.04 7.25
C ALA A 379 -30.90 5.55 5.95
N THR A 380 -30.85 6.86 5.71
CA THR A 380 -31.35 7.46 4.46
C THR A 380 -30.42 7.13 3.28
N ALA A 381 -29.10 7.25 3.45
CA ALA A 381 -28.12 6.93 2.42
C ALA A 381 -28.14 5.44 2.04
N LEU A 382 -28.36 4.57 3.02
CA LEU A 382 -28.53 3.12 2.82
C LEU A 382 -29.88 2.73 2.20
N GLY A 383 -30.79 3.69 1.99
CA GLY A 383 -32.10 3.39 1.40
C GLY A 383 -33.07 2.68 2.36
N LEU A 384 -32.84 2.77 3.67
CA LEU A 384 -33.76 2.29 4.69
C LEU A 384 -34.90 3.28 4.95
N LEU A 385 -34.59 4.57 4.86
CA LEU A 385 -35.53 5.69 4.99
C LEU A 385 -35.58 6.51 3.70
N ARG A 386 -36.74 7.14 3.45
CA ARG A 386 -36.92 8.10 2.36
C ARG A 386 -37.54 9.40 2.88
N LYS A 387 -37.08 10.52 2.34
CA LYS A 387 -37.66 11.84 2.58
C LYS A 387 -38.52 12.24 1.38
N GLN A 388 -39.78 12.55 1.60
CA GLN A 388 -40.71 13.05 0.56
C GLN A 388 -41.66 14.09 1.16
N ASN A 389 -41.78 15.25 0.54
CA ASN A 389 -42.69 16.34 0.96
C ASN A 389 -42.56 16.71 2.45
N GLY A 390 -41.33 16.76 2.96
CA GLY A 390 -41.04 17.08 4.37
C GLY A 390 -41.40 15.98 5.37
N LYS A 391 -41.79 14.80 4.89
CA LYS A 391 -42.03 13.59 5.71
C LYS A 391 -40.91 12.58 5.51
N LEU A 392 -40.40 12.05 6.60
CA LEU A 392 -39.50 10.92 6.63
C LEU A 392 -40.31 9.64 6.86
N SER A 393 -40.10 8.61 6.05
CA SER A 393 -40.84 7.34 6.13
C SER A 393 -39.95 6.18 5.75
N LEU A 394 -40.34 4.96 6.15
CA LEU A 394 -39.70 3.73 5.76
C LEU A 394 -39.78 3.53 4.24
N THR A 395 -38.75 2.89 3.67
CA THR A 395 -38.83 2.38 2.28
C THR A 395 -39.67 1.09 2.25
N ARG A 396 -40.11 0.66 1.05
CA ARG A 396 -40.83 -0.61 0.90
C ARG A 396 -40.00 -1.79 1.41
N PHE A 397 -38.70 -1.76 1.19
CA PHE A 397 -37.79 -2.78 1.71
C PHE A 397 -37.83 -2.82 3.24
N SER A 398 -37.66 -1.67 3.90
CA SER A 398 -37.63 -1.62 5.38
C SER A 398 -38.96 -2.03 6.02
N VAL A 399 -40.12 -1.70 5.39
CA VAL A 399 -41.41 -2.17 5.87
C VAL A 399 -41.52 -3.71 5.81
N LYS A 400 -41.01 -4.32 4.73
CA LYS A 400 -41.10 -5.78 4.54
C LYS A 400 -40.14 -6.56 5.46
N HIS A 401 -38.95 -6.00 5.71
CA HIS A 401 -37.85 -6.71 6.38
C HIS A 401 -37.45 -6.08 7.73
N LEU A 402 -38.35 -5.33 8.36
CA LEU A 402 -38.11 -4.67 9.63
C LEU A 402 -37.62 -5.61 10.74
N ASP A 403 -38.17 -6.82 10.78
CA ASP A 403 -37.88 -7.81 11.80
C ASP A 403 -36.96 -8.94 11.30
N ASP A 404 -36.36 -8.79 10.13
CA ASP A 404 -35.39 -9.71 9.55
C ASP A 404 -33.98 -9.11 9.59
N PRO A 405 -33.16 -9.42 10.61
CA PRO A 405 -31.84 -8.83 10.77
C PRO A 405 -30.87 -9.21 9.66
N HIS A 406 -30.95 -10.43 9.12
CA HIS A 406 -30.08 -10.89 8.04
C HIS A 406 -30.40 -10.18 6.72
N ALA A 407 -31.70 -10.02 6.39
CA ALA A 407 -32.09 -9.25 5.22
C ALA A 407 -31.66 -7.78 5.32
N LEU A 408 -31.77 -7.19 6.50
CA LEU A 408 -31.30 -5.82 6.74
C LEU A 408 -29.78 -5.70 6.54
N LEU A 409 -28.99 -6.62 7.10
CA LEU A 409 -27.52 -6.65 6.92
C LEU A 409 -27.13 -6.82 5.46
N ALA A 410 -27.76 -7.78 4.77
CA ALA A 410 -27.51 -8.02 3.34
C ALA A 410 -27.83 -6.79 2.49
N HIS A 411 -28.95 -6.11 2.78
CA HIS A 411 -29.31 -4.85 2.12
C HIS A 411 -28.27 -3.74 2.40
N ILE A 412 -27.89 -3.54 3.67
CA ILE A 412 -26.90 -2.55 4.06
C ILE A 412 -25.57 -2.83 3.35
N GLY A 413 -25.10 -4.08 3.38
CA GLY A 413 -23.89 -4.49 2.67
C GLY A 413 -23.98 -4.19 1.17
N SER A 414 -25.14 -4.43 0.51
CA SER A 414 -25.31 -4.13 -0.92
C SER A 414 -25.22 -2.63 -1.26
N ARG A 415 -25.36 -1.74 -0.28
CA ARG A 415 -25.30 -0.28 -0.43
C ARG A 415 -23.99 0.33 -0.01
N LEU A 416 -23.20 -0.36 0.80
CA LEU A 416 -21.86 0.04 1.18
C LEU A 416 -20.87 -0.32 0.05
N PRO A 417 -19.81 0.45 -0.08
CA PRO A 417 -19.44 1.69 0.60
C PRO A 417 -20.24 2.89 0.10
N LEU A 418 -20.44 3.90 0.98
CA LEU A 418 -21.22 5.10 0.69
C LEU A 418 -20.39 6.23 0.09
N GLY A 419 -21.04 7.14 -0.61
CA GLY A 419 -20.48 8.41 -1.05
C GLY A 419 -20.15 8.50 -2.54
N ARG A 420 -19.30 9.45 -2.90
CA ARG A 420 -18.75 9.71 -4.24
C ARG A 420 -17.71 8.64 -4.59
N PRO A 421 -17.24 8.54 -5.83
CA PRO A 421 -16.26 7.49 -6.22
C PRO A 421 -15.03 7.40 -5.29
N HIS A 422 -14.34 8.51 -5.02
CA HIS A 422 -13.21 8.52 -4.10
C HIS A 422 -13.57 8.15 -2.64
N GLU A 423 -14.77 8.57 -2.17
CA GLU A 423 -15.29 8.20 -0.85
C GLU A 423 -15.66 6.72 -0.77
N ARG A 424 -16.09 6.14 -1.90
CA ARG A 424 -16.41 4.71 -1.98
C ARG A 424 -15.16 3.84 -1.98
N ASP A 425 -14.10 4.25 -2.69
CA ASP A 425 -12.82 3.54 -2.66
C ASP A 425 -12.21 3.60 -1.25
N ALA A 426 -12.15 4.79 -0.65
CA ALA A 426 -11.71 4.95 0.74
C ALA A 426 -12.59 4.16 1.73
N GLY A 427 -13.89 4.18 1.53
CA GLY A 427 -14.85 3.41 2.34
C GLY A 427 -14.70 1.90 2.20
N LEU A 428 -14.32 1.40 1.02
CA LEU A 428 -14.01 -0.02 0.82
C LEU A 428 -12.77 -0.43 1.61
N LEU A 429 -11.71 0.37 1.53
CA LEU A 429 -10.50 0.14 2.33
C LEU A 429 -10.82 0.12 3.83
N ALA A 430 -11.63 1.07 4.30
CA ALA A 430 -12.09 1.10 5.69
C ALA A 430 -12.86 -0.16 6.10
N LEU A 431 -13.70 -0.72 5.23
CA LEU A 431 -14.39 -1.99 5.47
C LEU A 431 -13.43 -3.19 5.51
N LEU A 432 -12.42 -3.21 4.64
CA LEU A 432 -11.38 -4.24 4.63
C LEU A 432 -10.55 -4.21 5.93
N HIS A 433 -10.10 -3.04 6.36
CA HIS A 433 -9.40 -2.89 7.64
C HIS A 433 -10.28 -3.30 8.83
N ALA A 434 -11.55 -2.93 8.84
CA ALA A 434 -12.48 -3.37 9.87
C ALA A 434 -12.68 -4.89 9.88
N ALA A 435 -12.67 -5.53 8.71
CA ALA A 435 -12.80 -6.97 8.55
C ALA A 435 -11.59 -7.76 9.11
N VAL A 436 -10.42 -7.13 9.23
CA VAL A 436 -9.23 -7.69 9.90
C VAL A 436 -9.10 -7.29 11.37
N GLY A 437 -10.11 -6.60 11.91
CA GLY A 437 -10.16 -6.24 13.32
C GLY A 437 -9.38 -4.98 13.69
N GLN A 438 -8.84 -4.25 12.71
CA GLN A 438 -8.13 -2.99 12.97
C GLN A 438 -9.10 -1.90 13.43
N ARG A 439 -8.66 -1.07 14.38
CA ARG A 439 -9.42 0.10 14.83
C ARG A 439 -9.21 1.25 13.84
N LEU A 440 -10.33 1.78 13.35
CA LEU A 440 -10.36 2.83 12.33
C LEU A 440 -10.37 4.26 12.92
N GLU A 441 -9.85 4.45 14.12
CA GLU A 441 -9.76 5.78 14.76
C GLU A 441 -8.75 6.68 14.03
N ASP A 442 -7.78 6.08 13.32
CA ASP A 442 -6.87 6.77 12.40
C ASP A 442 -6.77 5.93 11.12
N PRO A 443 -7.31 6.40 9.96
CA PRO A 443 -7.07 5.73 8.70
C PRO A 443 -5.58 5.82 8.40
N ASP A 444 -4.95 4.66 8.42
CA ASP A 444 -3.53 4.42 8.25
C ASP A 444 -2.93 5.15 7.04
N GLN A 445 -1.63 5.42 7.11
CA GLN A 445 -0.84 5.88 5.97
C GLN A 445 -1.10 5.00 4.75
N ASP A 446 -1.31 3.70 4.95
CA ASP A 446 -1.61 2.70 3.93
C ASP A 446 -2.88 3.02 3.11
N THR A 447 -3.97 3.47 3.75
CA THR A 447 -5.20 3.87 3.02
C THR A 447 -4.92 5.01 2.04
N GLY A 448 -4.12 6.00 2.45
CA GLY A 448 -3.76 7.13 1.60
C GLY A 448 -2.82 6.74 0.47
N ALA A 449 -1.87 5.84 0.73
CA ALA A 449 -0.95 5.29 -0.27
C ALA A 449 -1.73 4.53 -1.34
N VAL A 450 -2.56 3.55 -0.97
CA VAL A 450 -3.40 2.79 -1.91
C VAL A 450 -4.29 3.72 -2.74
N LEU A 451 -4.93 4.74 -2.14
CA LEU A 451 -5.75 5.70 -2.87
C LEU A 451 -4.94 6.52 -3.88
N THR A 452 -3.69 6.84 -3.54
CA THR A 452 -2.77 7.52 -4.44
C THR A 452 -2.39 6.61 -5.62
N ASP A 453 -2.05 5.35 -5.36
CA ASP A 453 -1.63 4.38 -6.37
C ASP A 453 -2.72 4.05 -7.38
N ILE A 454 -3.98 3.97 -6.93
CA ILE A 454 -5.13 3.81 -7.83
C ILE A 454 -5.55 5.10 -8.56
N GLY A 455 -4.75 6.16 -8.46
CA GLY A 455 -4.88 7.37 -9.27
C GLY A 455 -5.64 8.54 -8.65
N TRP A 456 -6.04 8.48 -7.37
CA TRP A 456 -6.68 9.63 -6.74
C TRP A 456 -5.67 10.74 -6.47
N ARG A 457 -6.11 11.99 -6.76
CA ARG A 457 -5.35 13.22 -6.51
C ARG A 457 -6.28 14.26 -5.90
N VAL A 458 -5.73 15.14 -5.08
CA VAL A 458 -6.49 16.23 -4.45
C VAL A 458 -5.63 17.49 -4.40
N SER A 459 -6.26 18.66 -4.58
CA SER A 459 -5.56 19.94 -4.55
C SER A 459 -5.49 20.50 -3.12
N GLY A 460 -4.33 21.00 -2.73
CA GLY A 460 -4.15 21.77 -1.48
C GLY A 460 -3.89 20.93 -0.21
N VAL A 461 -4.04 19.61 -0.27
CA VAL A 461 -3.73 18.67 0.83
C VAL A 461 -3.20 17.36 0.25
N THR A 462 -2.60 16.50 1.06
CA THR A 462 -2.22 15.16 0.61
C THR A 462 -3.43 14.22 0.54
N VAL A 463 -3.34 13.15 -0.26
CA VAL A 463 -4.39 12.12 -0.32
C VAL A 463 -4.55 11.44 1.05
N GLN A 464 -3.47 11.25 1.79
CA GLN A 464 -3.48 10.72 3.16
C GLN A 464 -4.34 11.60 4.10
N GLN A 465 -4.18 12.92 4.04
CA GLN A 465 -5.01 13.84 4.82
C GLN A 465 -6.49 13.82 4.39
N ALA A 466 -6.74 13.69 3.08
CA ALA A 466 -8.09 13.61 2.53
C ALA A 466 -8.76 12.26 2.84
N ALA A 467 -8.01 11.16 2.88
CA ALA A 467 -8.49 9.81 3.12
C ALA A 467 -9.33 9.73 4.42
N ARG A 468 -8.89 10.41 5.49
CA ARG A 468 -9.64 10.50 6.76
C ARG A 468 -11.06 11.04 6.56
N GLN A 469 -11.23 12.04 5.70
CA GLN A 469 -12.55 12.60 5.39
C GLN A 469 -13.33 11.70 4.41
N TRP A 470 -12.66 11.06 3.48
CA TRP A 470 -13.28 10.23 2.46
C TRP A 470 -13.82 8.90 3.00
N THR A 471 -13.21 8.34 4.04
CA THR A 471 -13.72 7.14 4.72
C THR A 471 -14.99 7.41 5.53
N TRP A 472 -15.21 8.65 5.94
CA TRP A 472 -16.24 9.06 6.90
C TRP A 472 -17.67 8.59 6.59
N PRO A 473 -18.20 8.67 5.34
CA PRO A 473 -19.58 8.23 5.06
C PRO A 473 -19.79 6.74 5.37
N THR A 474 -18.83 5.89 5.06
CA THR A 474 -18.88 4.45 5.30
C THR A 474 -18.61 4.12 6.77
N LEU A 475 -17.64 4.77 7.39
CA LEU A 475 -17.30 4.56 8.81
C LEU A 475 -18.46 4.87 9.74
N ARG A 476 -19.23 5.95 9.50
CA ARG A 476 -20.43 6.24 10.27
C ARG A 476 -21.47 5.12 10.19
N ALA A 477 -21.68 4.55 9.00
CA ALA A 477 -22.62 3.44 8.84
C ALA A 477 -22.12 2.18 9.58
N LEU A 478 -20.81 1.87 9.50
CA LEU A 478 -20.18 0.77 10.21
C LEU A 478 -20.25 0.98 11.74
N GLU A 479 -20.03 2.18 12.22
CA GLU A 479 -20.18 2.52 13.64
C GLU A 479 -21.60 2.26 14.13
N MET A 480 -22.63 2.62 13.36
CA MET A 480 -24.00 2.34 13.73
C MET A 480 -24.29 0.83 13.89
N LEU A 481 -23.58 -0.02 13.12
CA LEU A 481 -23.71 -1.47 13.18
C LEU A 481 -22.89 -2.10 14.33
N THR A 482 -21.78 -1.46 14.75
CA THR A 482 -20.81 -2.08 15.66
C THR A 482 -20.72 -1.44 17.04
N ALA A 483 -21.29 -0.24 17.25
CA ALA A 483 -21.11 0.54 18.47
C ALA A 483 -21.64 -0.12 19.78
N GLY A 484 -22.49 -1.11 19.70
CA GLY A 484 -22.98 -1.90 20.84
C GLY A 484 -22.21 -3.22 21.04
N ILE A 485 -21.28 -3.55 20.16
CA ILE A 485 -20.55 -4.81 20.15
C ILE A 485 -19.19 -4.60 20.83
N ALA A 486 -19.00 -5.24 21.98
CA ALA A 486 -17.75 -5.13 22.74
C ALA A 486 -16.64 -6.02 22.13
N ASP A 487 -17.02 -7.20 21.62
CA ASP A 487 -16.11 -8.18 21.06
C ASP A 487 -15.50 -7.70 19.72
N PRO A 488 -14.16 -7.55 19.64
CA PRO A 488 -13.48 -7.15 18.42
C PRO A 488 -13.67 -8.12 17.25
N GLU A 489 -13.65 -9.43 17.53
CA GLU A 489 -13.82 -10.44 16.46
C GLU A 489 -15.24 -10.42 15.89
N LEU A 490 -16.25 -10.21 16.71
CA LEU A 490 -17.60 -10.05 16.23
C LEU A 490 -17.75 -8.78 15.38
N ARG A 491 -17.09 -7.68 15.71
CA ARG A 491 -17.07 -6.49 14.86
C ARG A 491 -16.43 -6.77 13.50
N ALA A 492 -15.31 -7.50 13.49
CA ALA A 492 -14.65 -7.92 12.26
C ALA A 492 -15.56 -8.85 11.42
N THR A 493 -16.25 -9.79 12.07
CA THR A 493 -17.21 -10.69 11.39
C THR A 493 -18.38 -9.90 10.79
N VAL A 494 -18.92 -8.90 11.47
CA VAL A 494 -19.93 -7.98 10.92
C VAL A 494 -19.39 -7.29 9.67
N ALA A 495 -18.16 -6.73 9.71
CA ALA A 495 -17.58 -6.08 8.55
C ALA A 495 -17.35 -7.06 7.37
N ARG A 496 -16.90 -8.29 7.64
CA ARG A 496 -16.78 -9.36 6.64
C ARG A 496 -18.12 -9.71 6.01
N SER A 497 -19.18 -9.84 6.81
CA SER A 497 -20.53 -10.15 6.32
C SER A 497 -21.08 -9.05 5.39
N LEU A 498 -20.71 -7.78 5.61
CA LEU A 498 -21.08 -6.67 4.73
C LEU A 498 -20.34 -6.70 3.39
N LEU A 499 -19.18 -7.30 3.32
CA LEU A 499 -18.37 -7.46 2.10
C LEU A 499 -18.74 -8.75 1.34
N TYR A 500 -19.28 -9.77 2.02
CA TYR A 500 -19.62 -11.04 1.41
C TYR A 500 -20.94 -10.97 0.64
N ARG A 501 -20.99 -11.59 -0.55
CA ARG A 501 -22.18 -11.62 -1.45
C ARG A 501 -22.78 -13.00 -1.63
N GLY A 502 -22.12 -14.03 -1.08
CA GLY A 502 -22.50 -15.41 -1.34
C GLY A 502 -22.02 -15.93 -2.70
N SER A 503 -22.04 -17.24 -2.88
CA SER A 503 -21.69 -17.83 -4.17
C SER A 503 -22.71 -17.45 -5.23
N PRO A 504 -22.31 -17.03 -6.46
CA PRO A 504 -23.23 -16.77 -7.57
C PRO A 504 -24.11 -17.96 -7.95
N LEU A 505 -23.73 -19.17 -7.50
CA LEU A 505 -24.46 -20.42 -7.78
C LEU A 505 -25.64 -20.69 -6.81
N ALA A 506 -25.72 -19.96 -5.67
CA ALA A 506 -26.77 -20.20 -4.66
C ALA A 506 -28.13 -19.56 -4.99
N HIS A 507 -28.26 -18.76 -6.05
CA HIS A 507 -29.51 -18.10 -6.46
C HIS A 507 -30.18 -18.70 -7.69
N ARG A 508 -29.80 -19.94 -8.10
CA ARG A 508 -30.48 -20.70 -9.14
C ARG A 508 -31.14 -21.93 -8.54
N GLY A 509 -31.97 -21.75 -7.55
CA GLY A 509 -32.86 -22.76 -6.99
C GLY A 509 -34.26 -22.19 -6.83
#